data_12ad9f93d3fa7172f81f10f2c035884a
#
_entry.id   12ad9f93d3fa7172f81f10f2c035884a
#
_cell.length_a   1.000
_cell.length_b   1.000
_cell.length_c   1.000
_cell.angle_alpha   90.00
_cell.angle_beta   90.00
_cell.angle_gamma   90.00
#
_symmetry.space_group_name_H-M   'P 1'
#
loop_
_entity.id
_entity.type
_entity.pdbx_description
1 polymer ?
#
loop_
_entity_poly.entity_id
_entity_poly.type
_entity_poly.pdbx_seq_one_letter_code
_entity_poly.pdbx_strand_id
1 'polypeptide(L)'
;MLIKEFVKKILYGNRYSSETYIKYLKGLGVKIGERTVIFSPRETFIDEQYPWMVEIGNDVQITRGVIILTHSYDWSVVKKKYSRLYGASGNVVIKDNVFIGVNTVILKGVTIGENSIIGAGSVVAKDIPANSVAVGNPAKVIHKIDNSYLKKYSDRQEKEAIDLAVGYYNRYKKWPDNTIFYDYFWLWNDDKDYEKIPRYKYEMELLGNYEDCMKNLKLIRQNPRYASFDEFI
;
A
#
# COMPACT_ATOMS: atom_id res chain seq x y z
N MET A 1 20.67 -5.86 -19.29
CA MET A 1 20.03 -5.53 -18.01
C MET A 1 20.83 -4.46 -17.25
N LEU A 2 22.11 -4.62 -17.01
CA LEU A 2 22.99 -3.71 -16.24
C LEU A 2 23.06 -2.27 -16.77
N ILE A 3 23.12 -2.07 -18.10
CA ILE A 3 23.23 -0.72 -18.69
C ILE A 3 21.97 0.11 -18.46
N LYS A 4 20.77 -0.49 -18.59
CA LYS A 4 19.51 0.21 -18.34
C LYS A 4 19.38 0.64 -16.87
N GLU A 5 19.81 -0.19 -15.94
CA GLU A 5 19.82 0.12 -14.52
C GLU A 5 20.81 1.24 -14.18
N PHE A 6 22.00 1.22 -14.77
CA PHE A 6 22.99 2.27 -14.62
C PHE A 6 22.51 3.62 -15.15
N VAL A 7 21.89 3.64 -16.35
CA VAL A 7 21.31 4.86 -16.94
C VAL A 7 20.19 5.41 -16.07
N LYS A 8 19.27 4.57 -15.56
CA LYS A 8 18.22 5.01 -14.63
C LYS A 8 18.81 5.63 -13.36
N LYS A 9 19.87 5.04 -12.80
CA LYS A 9 20.52 5.54 -11.60
C LYS A 9 21.13 6.93 -11.81
N ILE A 10 21.71 7.19 -12.97
CA ILE A 10 22.22 8.51 -13.33
C ILE A 10 21.06 9.51 -13.53
N LEU A 11 20.03 9.12 -14.26
CA LEU A 11 18.91 10.01 -14.60
C LEU A 11 18.02 10.38 -13.40
N TYR A 12 17.83 9.45 -12.48
CA TYR A 12 16.85 9.61 -11.38
C TYR A 12 17.49 9.78 -9.99
N GLY A 13 18.81 9.66 -9.89
CA GLY A 13 19.56 9.88 -8.65
C GLY A 13 18.97 9.08 -7.48
N ASN A 14 18.67 9.77 -6.37
CA ASN A 14 18.13 9.15 -5.16
C ASN A 14 16.74 8.52 -5.36
N ARG A 15 15.98 8.94 -6.38
CA ARG A 15 14.62 8.45 -6.68
C ARG A 15 14.60 7.29 -7.69
N TYR A 16 15.76 6.66 -7.89
CA TYR A 16 15.92 5.53 -8.81
C TYR A 16 15.15 4.28 -8.39
N SER A 17 15.15 3.96 -7.10
CA SER A 17 14.42 2.83 -6.50
C SER A 17 13.86 3.20 -5.13
N SER A 18 12.94 2.38 -4.62
CA SER A 18 12.41 2.51 -3.26
C SER A 18 13.54 2.55 -2.23
N GLU A 19 14.45 1.59 -2.30
CA GLU A 19 15.58 1.44 -1.38
C GLU A 19 16.48 2.68 -1.36
N THR A 20 16.87 3.18 -2.55
CA THR A 20 17.75 4.37 -2.64
C THR A 20 17.06 5.63 -2.14
N TYR A 21 15.75 5.76 -2.38
CA TYR A 21 15.00 6.92 -1.90
C TYR A 21 14.79 6.87 -0.39
N ILE A 22 14.47 5.71 0.18
CA ILE A 22 14.38 5.50 1.63
C ILE A 22 15.71 5.81 2.30
N LYS A 23 16.83 5.34 1.76
CA LYS A 23 18.16 5.65 2.28
C LYS A 23 18.44 7.16 2.27
N TYR A 24 18.08 7.84 1.20
CA TYR A 24 18.20 9.29 1.08
C TYR A 24 17.35 10.01 2.15
N LEU A 25 16.08 9.66 2.29
CA LEU A 25 15.17 10.26 3.27
C LEU A 25 15.66 10.05 4.71
N LYS A 26 16.13 8.83 5.04
CA LYS A 26 16.76 8.55 6.35
C LYS A 26 18.00 9.43 6.57
N GLY A 27 18.79 9.67 5.54
CA GLY A 27 19.94 10.57 5.60
C GLY A 27 19.59 12.03 5.86
N LEU A 28 18.39 12.48 5.46
CA LEU A 28 17.85 13.80 5.78
C LEU A 28 17.27 13.89 7.21
N GLY A 29 16.98 12.77 7.86
CA GLY A 29 16.40 12.73 9.20
C GLY A 29 14.97 12.20 9.28
N VAL A 30 14.38 11.71 8.18
CA VAL A 30 13.09 11.00 8.22
C VAL A 30 13.30 9.65 8.91
N LYS A 31 12.44 9.32 9.87
CA LYS A 31 12.41 7.98 10.45
C LYS A 31 11.57 7.06 9.57
N ILE A 32 12.16 5.96 9.12
CA ILE A 32 11.46 4.95 8.30
C ILE A 32 11.85 3.57 8.81
N GLY A 33 10.84 2.76 9.11
CA GLY A 33 11.00 1.39 9.60
C GLY A 33 11.44 0.40 8.50
N GLU A 34 11.48 -0.87 8.90
CA GLU A 34 11.90 -1.97 8.04
C GLU A 34 10.77 -2.42 7.10
N ARG A 35 11.12 -3.01 5.97
CA ARG A 35 10.21 -3.56 4.95
C ARG A 35 9.19 -2.55 4.38
N THR A 36 9.39 -1.27 4.65
CA THR A 36 8.59 -0.19 4.04
C THR A 36 8.98 -0.02 2.58
N VAL A 37 7.98 0.15 1.72
CA VAL A 37 8.16 0.25 0.26
C VAL A 37 7.51 1.52 -0.28
N ILE A 38 8.26 2.26 -1.09
CA ILE A 38 7.76 3.38 -1.89
C ILE A 38 7.75 2.94 -3.35
N PHE A 39 6.58 2.55 -3.88
CA PHE A 39 6.47 1.93 -5.21
C PHE A 39 6.85 2.86 -6.37
N SER A 40 6.64 4.16 -6.22
CA SER A 40 6.96 5.17 -7.25
C SER A 40 7.71 6.36 -6.66
N PRO A 41 9.01 6.20 -6.33
CA PRO A 41 9.78 7.27 -5.66
C PRO A 41 9.82 8.60 -6.43
N ARG A 42 9.74 8.55 -7.75
CA ARG A 42 9.77 9.75 -8.62
C ARG A 42 8.51 10.58 -8.56
N GLU A 43 7.39 9.95 -8.25
CA GLU A 43 6.06 10.57 -8.24
C GLU A 43 5.53 10.79 -6.82
N THR A 44 6.24 10.26 -5.82
CA THR A 44 5.93 10.43 -4.40
C THR A 44 6.65 11.65 -3.86
N PHE A 45 5.93 12.49 -3.14
CA PHE A 45 6.50 13.65 -2.46
C PHE A 45 6.43 13.45 -0.94
N ILE A 46 7.58 13.41 -0.30
CA ILE A 46 7.71 13.42 1.15
C ILE A 46 8.45 14.70 1.51
N ASP A 47 7.87 15.51 2.38
CA ASP A 47 8.38 16.84 2.73
C ASP A 47 9.81 16.77 3.26
N GLU A 48 10.72 17.43 2.56
CA GLU A 48 12.15 17.47 2.87
C GLU A 48 12.54 18.75 3.65
N GLN A 49 11.59 19.67 3.90
CA GLN A 49 11.89 20.90 4.65
C GLN A 49 12.03 20.62 6.15
N TYR A 50 11.18 19.74 6.69
CA TYR A 50 11.24 19.32 8.09
C TYR A 50 11.27 17.78 8.19
N PRO A 51 12.35 17.12 7.72
CA PRO A 51 12.40 15.67 7.59
C PRO A 51 12.27 14.96 8.94
N TRP A 52 12.72 15.56 10.03
CA TRP A 52 12.55 15.01 11.40
C TRP A 52 11.10 15.01 11.90
N MET A 53 10.19 15.68 11.19
CA MET A 53 8.75 15.67 11.50
C MET A 53 8.00 14.54 10.78
N VAL A 54 8.67 13.70 10.02
CA VAL A 54 8.08 12.54 9.35
C VAL A 54 8.59 11.26 10.01
N GLU A 55 7.64 10.44 10.47
CA GLU A 55 7.89 9.11 11.00
C GLU A 55 7.02 8.09 10.28
N ILE A 56 7.64 7.07 9.68
CA ILE A 56 7.00 5.99 8.95
C ILE A 56 7.45 4.68 9.58
N GLY A 57 6.50 3.84 9.98
CA GLY A 57 6.73 2.57 10.64
C GLY A 57 7.26 1.47 9.73
N ASN A 58 7.15 0.24 10.21
CA ASN A 58 7.50 -0.97 9.48
C ASN A 58 6.35 -1.39 8.56
N ASP A 59 6.66 -2.15 7.50
CA ASP A 59 5.67 -2.77 6.62
C ASP A 59 4.69 -1.76 5.98
N VAL A 60 5.10 -0.51 5.79
CA VAL A 60 4.27 0.53 5.18
C VAL A 60 4.42 0.48 3.66
N GLN A 61 3.30 0.49 2.97
CA GLN A 61 3.24 0.50 1.51
C GLN A 61 2.76 1.87 1.01
N ILE A 62 3.65 2.63 0.40
CA ILE A 62 3.37 3.96 -0.16
C ILE A 62 3.29 3.83 -1.67
N THR A 63 2.08 4.00 -2.21
CA THR A 63 1.86 3.85 -3.64
C THR A 63 2.15 5.14 -4.42
N ARG A 64 1.92 5.11 -5.72
CA ARG A 64 2.21 6.20 -6.66
C ARG A 64 1.51 7.51 -6.28
N GLY A 65 2.23 8.63 -6.39
CA GLY A 65 1.64 9.97 -6.29
C GLY A 65 1.24 10.38 -4.88
N VAL A 66 1.65 9.65 -3.85
CA VAL A 66 1.40 10.03 -2.45
C VAL A 66 2.18 11.29 -2.09
N ILE A 67 1.52 12.20 -1.37
CA ILE A 67 2.09 13.46 -0.89
C ILE A 67 2.01 13.50 0.63
N ILE A 68 3.15 13.69 1.31
CA ILE A 68 3.23 13.86 2.77
C ILE A 68 3.76 15.27 3.06
N LEU A 69 2.95 16.07 3.77
CA LEU A 69 3.24 17.46 4.09
C LEU A 69 3.43 17.65 5.59
N THR A 70 4.52 18.30 5.99
CA THR A 70 4.78 18.66 7.40
C THR A 70 4.54 20.13 7.68
N HIS A 71 4.31 20.95 6.64
CA HIS A 71 4.11 22.38 6.76
C HIS A 71 3.12 22.90 5.70
N SER A 72 2.73 24.17 5.83
CA SER A 72 1.91 24.87 4.83
C SER A 72 2.31 26.35 4.72
N TYR A 73 1.96 26.96 3.60
CA TYR A 73 2.20 28.38 3.33
C TYR A 73 0.93 29.24 3.41
N ASP A 74 -0.17 28.73 3.96
CA ASP A 74 -1.44 29.41 4.16
C ASP A 74 -1.31 30.67 5.04
N TRP A 75 -0.31 30.74 5.89
CA TRP A 75 0.04 31.92 6.66
C TRP A 75 0.33 33.16 5.78
N SER A 76 0.65 32.98 4.51
CA SER A 76 0.87 34.08 3.55
C SER A 76 -0.37 34.98 3.39
N VAL A 77 -1.57 34.37 3.42
CA VAL A 77 -2.86 35.09 3.39
C VAL A 77 -3.05 35.91 4.68
N VAL A 78 -2.79 35.29 5.82
CA VAL A 78 -2.88 35.92 7.14
C VAL A 78 -1.88 37.08 7.23
N LYS A 79 -0.64 36.89 6.76
CA LYS A 79 0.39 37.94 6.68
C LYS A 79 -0.09 39.13 5.85
N LYS A 80 -0.62 38.87 4.65
CA LYS A 80 -1.08 39.95 3.78
C LYS A 80 -2.24 40.72 4.38
N LYS A 81 -3.20 40.03 5.04
CA LYS A 81 -4.39 40.64 5.61
C LYS A 81 -4.12 41.42 6.92
N TYR A 82 -3.27 40.84 7.79
CA TYR A 82 -3.09 41.32 9.16
C TYR A 82 -1.66 41.82 9.48
N SER A 83 -0.76 41.77 8.51
CA SER A 83 0.67 42.15 8.67
C SER A 83 1.38 41.33 9.78
N ARG A 84 0.94 40.06 9.99
CA ARG A 84 1.49 39.15 11.00
C ARG A 84 1.96 37.86 10.37
N LEU A 85 3.16 37.45 10.75
CA LEU A 85 3.76 36.20 10.27
C LEU A 85 3.60 35.10 11.35
N TYR A 86 3.01 33.97 10.94
CA TYR A 86 2.86 32.79 11.76
C TYR A 86 3.45 31.58 11.04
N GLY A 87 4.01 30.65 11.80
CA GLY A 87 4.43 29.36 11.28
C GLY A 87 3.26 28.38 11.19
N ALA A 88 3.38 27.38 10.31
CA ALA A 88 2.41 26.30 10.19
C ALA A 88 3.13 24.98 9.88
N SER A 89 3.39 24.20 10.93
CA SER A 89 4.04 22.88 10.84
C SER A 89 3.36 21.86 11.76
N GLY A 90 3.60 20.59 11.52
CA GLY A 90 3.09 19.49 12.35
C GLY A 90 3.67 18.14 11.94
N ASN A 91 3.90 17.28 12.93
CA ASN A 91 4.43 15.94 12.70
C ASN A 91 3.46 15.11 11.88
N VAL A 92 3.99 14.27 11.00
CA VAL A 92 3.23 13.20 10.34
C VAL A 92 3.79 11.88 10.81
N VAL A 93 2.91 11.05 11.37
CA VAL A 93 3.27 9.74 11.90
C VAL A 93 2.42 8.68 11.21
N ILE A 94 3.07 7.75 10.52
CA ILE A 94 2.43 6.58 9.91
C ILE A 94 2.94 5.38 10.68
N LYS A 95 2.05 4.66 11.36
CA LYS A 95 2.39 3.49 12.16
C LYS A 95 2.64 2.26 11.27
N ASP A 96 2.86 1.11 11.91
CA ASP A 96 3.21 -0.12 11.23
C ASP A 96 2.06 -0.69 10.39
N ASN A 97 2.39 -1.43 9.33
CA ASN A 97 1.44 -2.14 8.48
C ASN A 97 0.32 -1.24 7.94
N VAL A 98 0.69 -0.13 7.30
CA VAL A 98 -0.26 0.81 6.68
C VAL A 98 -0.11 0.79 5.16
N PHE A 99 -1.25 0.65 4.46
CA PHE A 99 -1.32 0.83 3.02
C PHE A 99 -1.84 2.24 2.68
N ILE A 100 -1.12 2.95 1.81
CA ILE A 100 -1.50 4.29 1.34
C ILE A 100 -1.75 4.24 -0.16
N GLY A 101 -3.02 4.40 -0.53
CA GLY A 101 -3.49 4.35 -1.91
C GLY A 101 -2.97 5.49 -2.79
N VAL A 102 -3.04 5.26 -4.10
CA VAL A 102 -2.55 6.17 -5.16
C VAL A 102 -3.11 7.59 -4.98
N ASN A 103 -2.24 8.59 -5.16
CA ASN A 103 -2.60 10.03 -5.10
C ASN A 103 -3.21 10.48 -3.76
N THR A 104 -2.90 9.80 -2.67
CA THR A 104 -3.30 10.24 -1.33
C THR A 104 -2.46 11.44 -0.89
N VAL A 105 -3.09 12.42 -0.25
CA VAL A 105 -2.43 13.56 0.40
C VAL A 105 -2.58 13.44 1.91
N ILE A 106 -1.46 13.45 2.63
CA ILE A 106 -1.44 13.43 4.10
C ILE A 106 -0.98 14.81 4.58
N LEU A 107 -1.84 15.48 5.34
CA LEU A 107 -1.57 16.82 5.83
C LEU A 107 -0.76 16.79 7.13
N LYS A 108 -0.14 17.91 7.42
CA LYS A 108 0.62 18.13 8.66
C LYS A 108 -0.22 17.84 9.92
N GLY A 109 0.43 17.31 10.94
CA GLY A 109 -0.19 17.06 12.24
C GLY A 109 -1.01 15.77 12.31
N VAL A 110 -0.91 14.88 11.30
CA VAL A 110 -1.73 13.66 11.20
C VAL A 110 -0.96 12.44 11.70
N THR A 111 -1.65 11.61 12.47
CA THR A 111 -1.24 10.25 12.82
C THR A 111 -2.15 9.23 12.13
N ILE A 112 -1.57 8.27 11.41
CA ILE A 112 -2.27 7.09 10.86
C ILE A 112 -1.88 5.89 11.73
N GLY A 113 -2.87 5.30 12.41
CA GLY A 113 -2.70 4.14 13.27
C GLY A 113 -2.36 2.87 12.50
N GLU A 114 -1.76 1.91 13.20
CA GLU A 114 -1.31 0.64 12.62
C GLU A 114 -2.46 -0.17 11.99
N ASN A 115 -2.10 -1.09 11.09
CA ASN A 115 -3.05 -1.97 10.39
C ASN A 115 -4.16 -1.20 9.65
N SER A 116 -3.83 -0.07 9.01
CA SER A 116 -4.84 0.79 8.38
C SER A 116 -4.67 0.87 6.87
N ILE A 117 -5.77 1.08 6.18
CA ILE A 117 -5.83 1.23 4.72
C ILE A 117 -6.37 2.61 4.40
N ILE A 118 -5.59 3.41 3.66
CA ILE A 118 -6.02 4.68 3.11
C ILE A 118 -6.33 4.50 1.63
N GLY A 119 -7.58 4.72 1.24
CA GLY A 119 -8.00 4.57 -0.15
C GLY A 119 -7.40 5.62 -1.09
N ALA A 120 -7.29 5.26 -2.36
CA ALA A 120 -6.73 6.14 -3.40
C ALA A 120 -7.47 7.49 -3.48
N GLY A 121 -6.72 8.57 -3.79
CA GLY A 121 -7.27 9.92 -3.93
C GLY A 121 -7.76 10.56 -2.63
N SER A 122 -7.44 9.98 -1.49
CA SER A 122 -7.87 10.51 -0.19
C SER A 122 -7.05 11.72 0.26
N VAL A 123 -7.67 12.63 1.03
CA VAL A 123 -6.98 13.71 1.73
C VAL A 123 -7.11 13.49 3.24
N VAL A 124 -6.04 13.04 3.87
CA VAL A 124 -6.00 12.74 5.29
C VAL A 124 -5.67 14.03 6.04
N ALA A 125 -6.70 14.66 6.62
CA ALA A 125 -6.63 15.93 7.32
C ALA A 125 -6.79 15.80 8.84
N LYS A 126 -7.04 14.59 9.34
CA LYS A 126 -7.19 14.24 10.77
C LYS A 126 -6.63 12.85 11.00
N ASP A 127 -6.34 12.54 12.25
CA ASP A 127 -5.86 11.24 12.67
C ASP A 127 -6.80 10.11 12.22
N ILE A 128 -6.21 9.00 11.81
CA ILE A 128 -6.91 7.77 11.48
C ILE A 128 -6.59 6.75 12.58
N PRO A 129 -7.62 6.21 13.24
CA PRO A 129 -7.44 5.16 14.26
C PRO A 129 -6.82 3.90 13.66
N ALA A 130 -6.13 3.13 14.50
CA ALA A 130 -5.64 1.81 14.12
C ALA A 130 -6.77 0.89 13.64
N ASN A 131 -6.40 -0.11 12.81
CA ASN A 131 -7.33 -1.11 12.28
C ASN A 131 -8.50 -0.49 11.51
N SER A 132 -8.23 0.49 10.66
CA SER A 132 -9.26 1.26 9.95
C SER A 132 -9.07 1.26 8.44
N VAL A 133 -10.18 1.31 7.72
CA VAL A 133 -10.22 1.69 6.31
C VAL A 133 -10.78 3.10 6.21
N ALA A 134 -9.97 4.04 5.70
CA ALA A 134 -10.37 5.44 5.55
C ALA A 134 -10.25 5.89 4.09
N VAL A 135 -11.27 6.60 3.60
CA VAL A 135 -11.32 7.06 2.19
C VAL A 135 -11.94 8.44 2.08
N GLY A 136 -11.64 9.12 0.99
CA GLY A 136 -12.33 10.36 0.56
C GLY A 136 -11.56 11.64 0.86
N ASN A 137 -12.18 12.77 0.53
CA ASN A 137 -11.66 14.12 0.76
C ASN A 137 -12.72 14.97 1.47
N PRO A 138 -12.56 15.27 2.76
CA PRO A 138 -11.55 14.71 3.67
C PRO A 138 -11.76 13.22 3.93
N ALA A 139 -10.68 12.49 4.22
CA ALA A 139 -10.73 11.06 4.53
C ALA A 139 -11.57 10.79 5.80
N LYS A 140 -12.47 9.80 5.69
CA LYS A 140 -13.30 9.33 6.80
C LYS A 140 -13.16 7.83 6.93
N VAL A 141 -13.17 7.33 8.17
CA VAL A 141 -13.22 5.90 8.46
C VAL A 141 -14.57 5.36 7.98
N ILE A 142 -14.51 4.34 7.10
CA ILE A 142 -15.68 3.66 6.56
C ILE A 142 -15.84 2.23 7.07
N HIS A 143 -14.72 1.61 7.49
CA HIS A 143 -14.71 0.28 8.07
C HIS A 143 -13.68 0.17 9.18
N LYS A 144 -13.94 -0.73 10.13
CA LYS A 144 -12.96 -1.28 11.05
C LYS A 144 -12.46 -2.60 10.49
N ILE A 145 -11.15 -2.82 10.54
CA ILE A 145 -10.53 -4.09 10.11
C ILE A 145 -10.63 -5.07 11.28
N ASP A 146 -11.61 -5.96 11.21
CA ASP A 146 -11.90 -7.02 12.17
C ASP A 146 -12.36 -8.28 11.44
N ASN A 147 -12.77 -9.32 12.18
CA ASN A 147 -13.25 -10.58 11.58
C ASN A 147 -14.47 -10.40 10.66
N SER A 148 -15.35 -9.43 10.95
CA SER A 148 -16.48 -9.12 10.07
C SER A 148 -16.02 -8.48 8.76
N TYR A 149 -15.04 -7.58 8.83
CA TYR A 149 -14.40 -7.03 7.65
C TYR A 149 -13.71 -8.10 6.82
N LEU A 150 -12.92 -8.99 7.46
CA LEU A 150 -12.22 -10.08 6.78
C LEU A 150 -13.19 -10.98 6.00
N LYS A 151 -14.33 -11.34 6.60
CA LYS A 151 -15.36 -12.14 5.91
C LYS A 151 -15.88 -11.42 4.67
N LYS A 152 -16.30 -10.17 4.80
CA LYS A 152 -16.80 -9.36 3.66
C LYS A 152 -15.72 -9.17 2.59
N TYR A 153 -14.46 -9.01 3.00
CA TYR A 153 -13.33 -8.87 2.11
C TYR A 153 -13.15 -10.15 1.28
N SER A 154 -13.15 -11.33 1.93
CA SER A 154 -13.01 -12.62 1.24
C SER A 154 -14.19 -12.92 0.29
N ASP A 155 -15.43 -12.62 0.69
CA ASP A 155 -16.60 -12.80 -0.18
C ASP A 155 -16.56 -11.89 -1.41
N ARG A 156 -16.06 -10.67 -1.26
CA ARG A 156 -15.82 -9.76 -2.38
C ARG A 156 -14.71 -10.27 -3.30
N GLN A 157 -13.62 -10.78 -2.75
CA GLN A 157 -12.50 -11.33 -3.53
C GLN A 157 -12.91 -12.51 -4.39
N GLU A 158 -13.77 -13.39 -3.89
CA GLU A 158 -14.34 -14.49 -4.68
C GLU A 158 -15.15 -13.99 -5.88
N LYS A 159 -16.01 -12.99 -5.65
CA LYS A 159 -16.76 -12.35 -6.74
C LYS A 159 -15.83 -11.71 -7.77
N GLU A 160 -14.80 -11.00 -7.32
CA GLU A 160 -13.80 -10.37 -8.20
C GLU A 160 -13.04 -11.42 -9.03
N ALA A 161 -12.73 -12.59 -8.47
CA ALA A 161 -12.14 -13.71 -9.21
C ALA A 161 -13.06 -14.24 -10.31
N ILE A 162 -14.36 -14.39 -10.00
CA ILE A 162 -15.37 -14.78 -10.99
C ILE A 162 -15.49 -13.75 -12.10
N ASP A 163 -15.59 -12.46 -11.76
CA ASP A 163 -15.67 -11.37 -12.72
C ASP A 163 -14.42 -11.32 -13.63
N LEU A 164 -13.24 -11.60 -13.06
CA LEU A 164 -11.97 -11.70 -13.81
C LEU A 164 -12.01 -12.87 -14.82
N ALA A 165 -12.47 -14.05 -14.41
CA ALA A 165 -12.62 -15.22 -15.28
C ALA A 165 -13.57 -14.95 -16.44
N VAL A 166 -14.77 -14.44 -16.14
CA VAL A 166 -15.80 -14.11 -17.11
C VAL A 166 -15.33 -13.00 -18.07
N GLY A 167 -14.67 -11.98 -17.54
CA GLY A 167 -14.10 -10.89 -18.34
C GLY A 167 -13.05 -11.39 -19.34
N TYR A 168 -12.18 -12.30 -18.88
CA TYR A 168 -11.18 -12.94 -19.74
C TYR A 168 -11.85 -13.77 -20.85
N TYR A 169 -12.80 -14.63 -20.48
CA TYR A 169 -13.55 -15.44 -21.45
C TYR A 169 -14.27 -14.58 -22.48
N ASN A 170 -14.97 -13.54 -22.06
CA ASN A 170 -15.68 -12.64 -22.95
C ASN A 170 -14.74 -11.98 -23.97
N ARG A 171 -13.50 -11.67 -23.56
CA ARG A 171 -12.51 -11.03 -24.42
C ARG A 171 -11.82 -11.99 -25.36
N TYR A 172 -11.40 -13.17 -24.87
CA TYR A 172 -10.52 -14.08 -25.58
C TYR A 172 -11.20 -15.35 -26.08
N LYS A 173 -12.48 -15.58 -25.70
CA LYS A 173 -13.30 -16.76 -26.03
C LYS A 173 -12.65 -18.10 -25.62
N LYS A 174 -11.85 -18.04 -24.58
CA LYS A 174 -11.26 -19.20 -23.89
C LYS A 174 -11.17 -18.89 -22.40
N TRP A 175 -11.26 -19.90 -21.56
CA TRP A 175 -11.07 -19.74 -20.12
C TRP A 175 -9.60 -19.44 -19.79
N PRO A 176 -9.32 -18.62 -18.78
CA PRO A 176 -7.95 -18.39 -18.31
C PRO A 176 -7.40 -19.61 -17.61
N ASP A 177 -6.09 -19.79 -17.59
CA ASP A 177 -5.43 -20.72 -16.71
C ASP A 177 -5.23 -20.13 -15.31
N ASN A 178 -4.87 -20.97 -14.35
CA ASN A 178 -4.72 -20.57 -12.95
C ASN A 178 -3.58 -19.56 -12.68
N THR A 179 -2.65 -19.35 -13.62
CA THR A 179 -1.55 -18.40 -13.44
C THR A 179 -2.02 -16.94 -13.45
N ILE A 180 -3.23 -16.69 -13.99
CA ILE A 180 -3.86 -15.36 -13.97
C ILE A 180 -4.39 -15.01 -12.58
N PHE A 181 -4.72 -16.02 -11.76
CA PHE A 181 -5.34 -15.87 -10.45
C PHE A 181 -4.31 -15.90 -9.30
N TYR A 182 -3.15 -15.31 -9.48
CA TYR A 182 -2.05 -15.37 -8.51
C TYR A 182 -2.37 -14.76 -7.13
N ASP A 183 -3.42 -13.95 -7.02
CA ASP A 183 -3.90 -13.40 -5.74
C ASP A 183 -5.12 -14.16 -5.18
N TYR A 184 -5.66 -15.15 -5.91
CA TYR A 184 -6.90 -15.85 -5.58
C TYR A 184 -6.72 -17.36 -5.31
N PHE A 185 -5.50 -17.87 -5.28
CA PHE A 185 -5.16 -19.30 -5.12
C PHE A 185 -5.67 -19.92 -3.81
N TRP A 186 -6.13 -19.12 -2.87
CA TRP A 186 -6.76 -19.57 -1.63
C TRP A 186 -8.21 -20.08 -1.83
N LEU A 187 -8.83 -19.80 -2.97
CA LEU A 187 -10.21 -20.18 -3.27
C LEU A 187 -10.39 -21.68 -3.48
N TRP A 188 -9.37 -22.36 -4.00
CA TRP A 188 -9.43 -23.79 -4.34
C TRP A 188 -8.28 -24.57 -3.73
N ASN A 189 -8.47 -25.89 -3.67
CA ASN A 189 -7.39 -26.80 -3.36
C ASN A 189 -6.91 -27.45 -4.65
N ASP A 190 -5.64 -27.40 -4.92
CA ASP A 190 -4.98 -28.21 -5.94
C ASP A 190 -3.61 -28.68 -5.43
N ASP A 191 -3.09 -29.77 -6.02
CA ASP A 191 -1.82 -30.35 -5.63
C ASP A 191 -0.60 -29.59 -6.18
N LYS A 192 -0.81 -28.39 -6.74
CA LYS A 192 0.28 -27.60 -7.29
C LYS A 192 1.16 -27.04 -6.18
N ASP A 193 2.46 -27.19 -6.40
CA ASP A 193 3.48 -26.57 -5.58
C ASP A 193 3.57 -25.08 -5.95
N TYR A 194 2.75 -24.26 -5.29
CA TYR A 194 2.73 -22.82 -5.52
C TYR A 194 4.05 -22.14 -5.19
N GLU A 195 4.88 -22.73 -4.33
CA GLU A 195 6.21 -22.21 -4.01
C GLU A 195 7.13 -22.19 -5.25
N LYS A 196 6.84 -23.04 -6.26
CA LYS A 196 7.54 -23.05 -7.54
C LYS A 196 7.06 -21.99 -8.52
N ILE A 197 5.94 -21.31 -8.24
CA ILE A 197 5.42 -20.22 -9.06
C ILE A 197 6.08 -18.92 -8.59
N PRO A 198 6.96 -18.26 -9.39
CA PRO A 198 7.75 -17.12 -8.91
C PRO A 198 6.89 -15.95 -8.43
N ARG A 199 5.76 -15.69 -9.08
CA ARG A 199 4.84 -14.61 -8.69
C ARG A 199 4.20 -14.88 -7.34
N TYR A 200 3.73 -16.09 -7.12
CA TYR A 200 3.14 -16.53 -5.86
C TYR A 200 4.16 -16.41 -4.71
N LYS A 201 5.36 -16.93 -4.92
CA LYS A 201 6.43 -16.84 -3.93
C LYS A 201 6.72 -15.39 -3.55
N TYR A 202 6.84 -14.52 -4.54
CA TYR A 202 7.05 -13.08 -4.31
C TYR A 202 5.95 -12.45 -3.45
N GLU A 203 4.67 -12.73 -3.75
CA GLU A 203 3.54 -12.19 -2.98
C GLU A 203 3.54 -12.71 -1.54
N MET A 204 3.88 -13.97 -1.33
CA MET A 204 3.94 -14.57 0.01
C MET A 204 5.14 -14.06 0.83
N GLU A 205 6.26 -13.74 0.19
CA GLU A 205 7.45 -13.17 0.83
C GLU A 205 7.32 -11.67 1.11
N LEU A 206 6.36 -11.00 0.47
CA LEU A 206 6.13 -9.58 0.67
C LEU A 206 5.80 -9.29 2.14
N LEU A 207 6.44 -8.27 2.71
CA LEU A 207 6.27 -7.87 4.11
C LEU A 207 6.76 -8.89 5.16
N GLY A 208 7.51 -9.92 4.75
CA GLY A 208 8.29 -10.75 5.66
C GLY A 208 7.51 -11.71 6.57
N ASN A 209 6.23 -11.97 6.32
CA ASN A 209 5.40 -12.90 7.10
C ASN A 209 5.11 -14.24 6.36
N TYR A 210 6.05 -14.69 5.54
CA TYR A 210 5.92 -15.88 4.69
C TYR A 210 5.44 -17.12 5.45
N GLU A 211 6.07 -17.45 6.58
CA GLU A 211 5.75 -18.65 7.36
C GLU A 211 4.31 -18.65 7.89
N ASP A 212 3.85 -17.50 8.39
CA ASP A 212 2.47 -17.34 8.87
C ASP A 212 1.47 -17.42 7.73
N CYS A 213 1.79 -16.81 6.59
CA CYS A 213 0.96 -16.89 5.39
C CYS A 213 0.84 -18.34 4.90
N MET A 214 1.95 -19.08 4.83
CA MET A 214 1.95 -20.48 4.41
C MET A 214 1.17 -21.39 5.37
N LYS A 215 1.31 -21.15 6.68
CA LYS A 215 0.55 -21.88 7.70
C LYS A 215 -0.95 -21.63 7.54
N ASN A 216 -1.36 -20.38 7.40
CA ASN A 216 -2.76 -20.00 7.23
C ASN A 216 -3.32 -20.52 5.90
N LEU A 217 -2.56 -20.51 4.82
CA LEU A 217 -2.98 -21.09 3.56
C LEU A 217 -3.27 -22.60 3.68
N LYS A 218 -2.41 -23.36 4.37
CA LYS A 218 -2.66 -24.78 4.63
C LYS A 218 -3.96 -25.01 5.41
N LEU A 219 -4.28 -24.14 6.37
CA LEU A 219 -5.55 -24.20 7.11
C LEU A 219 -6.76 -23.88 6.22
N ILE A 220 -6.68 -22.84 5.41
CA ILE A 220 -7.76 -22.44 4.48
C ILE A 220 -8.04 -23.57 3.49
N ARG A 221 -7.01 -24.24 2.98
CA ARG A 221 -7.12 -25.36 2.04
C ARG A 221 -7.70 -26.64 2.62
N GLN A 222 -7.84 -26.78 3.93
CA GLN A 222 -8.57 -27.88 4.52
C GLN A 222 -10.08 -27.79 4.25
N ASN A 223 -10.60 -26.57 4.03
CA ASN A 223 -11.99 -26.30 3.67
C ASN A 223 -12.05 -25.23 2.58
N PRO A 224 -11.61 -25.53 1.35
CA PRO A 224 -11.57 -24.58 0.26
C PRO A 224 -13.00 -24.23 -0.19
N ARG A 225 -13.18 -23.09 -0.86
CA ARG A 225 -14.47 -22.73 -1.46
C ARG A 225 -14.81 -23.60 -2.67
N TYR A 226 -13.78 -24.06 -3.39
CA TYR A 226 -13.89 -24.95 -4.54
C TYR A 226 -12.91 -26.12 -4.36
N ALA A 227 -13.31 -27.35 -4.70
CA ALA A 227 -12.45 -28.52 -4.53
C ALA A 227 -11.22 -28.48 -5.45
N SER A 228 -11.33 -27.80 -6.60
CA SER A 228 -10.23 -27.63 -7.55
C SER A 228 -10.38 -26.34 -8.35
N PHE A 229 -9.35 -25.95 -9.10
CA PHE A 229 -9.43 -24.86 -10.06
C PHE A 229 -10.44 -25.17 -11.18
N ASP A 230 -10.54 -26.43 -11.62
CA ASP A 230 -11.49 -26.85 -12.67
C ASP A 230 -12.95 -26.76 -12.21
N GLU A 231 -13.22 -26.85 -10.90
CA GLU A 231 -14.55 -26.59 -10.35
C GLU A 231 -14.87 -25.09 -10.26
N PHE A 232 -13.85 -24.27 -10.03
CA PHE A 232 -14.00 -22.81 -9.97
C PHE A 232 -14.28 -22.20 -11.34
N ILE A 233 -13.65 -22.71 -12.43
CA ILE A 233 -13.68 -22.10 -13.76
C ILE A 233 -14.87 -22.60 -14.58
#